data_cec9907cf01dd402b9bca7451e3d0dbb
#
_entry.id   cec9907cf01dd402b9bca7451e3d0dbb
#
_cell.length_a   1.000
_cell.length_b   1.000
_cell.length_c   1.000
_cell.angle_alpha   90.00
_cell.angle_beta   90.00
_cell.angle_gamma   90.00
#
_symmetry.space_group_name_H-M   'P 1'
#
loop_
_entity.id
_entity.type
_entity.pdbx_description
1 polymer ?
#
loop_
_entity_poly.entity_id
_entity_poly.type
_entity_poly.pdbx_seq_one_letter_code
_entity_poly.pdbx_strand_id
1 'polypeptide(L)'
;LNGAPARGIYRTHIDQSVAKGIKARVALTQQNWVDAAKFALEAVQGYQLMSNASYLDGFSDMKNSEWMWGAHQLPDQLPAYGSFYAYMSSNFNSSHTRSNPKKINIDLYNSLSNTDIRKKLFCDNVDDFVNFPGVIDASTGQPVPSQVRAKYMHKKFVVADPAVSAGDIPYMRAAEMYL
;
A
#
# COMPACT_ATOMS: atom_id res chain seq x y z
N LEU A 1 -5.42 -14.40 27.47
CA LEU A 1 -4.33 -13.93 26.60
C LEU A 1 -3.89 -12.49 26.93
N ASN A 2 -3.89 -12.17 28.22
CA ASN A 2 -3.33 -10.94 28.74
C ASN A 2 -1.81 -11.14 28.81
N GLY A 3 -1.07 -10.53 27.91
CA GLY A 3 0.39 -10.59 27.94
C GLY A 3 1.05 -10.97 26.62
N ALA A 4 0.40 -10.77 25.49
CA ALA A 4 1.15 -10.84 24.23
C ALA A 4 2.26 -9.77 24.27
N PRO A 5 3.52 -10.14 23.93
CA PRO A 5 4.61 -9.18 23.92
C PRO A 5 4.25 -8.00 23.00
N ALA A 6 4.69 -6.80 23.40
CA ALA A 6 4.54 -5.61 22.55
C ALA A 6 5.02 -5.96 21.14
N ARG A 7 4.18 -5.73 20.14
CA ARG A 7 4.53 -5.99 18.74
C ARG A 7 5.73 -5.12 18.38
N GLY A 8 6.77 -5.74 17.84
CA GLY A 8 7.85 -5.00 17.21
C GLY A 8 7.34 -4.16 16.03
N ILE A 9 8.25 -3.42 15.43
CA ILE A 9 7.95 -2.61 14.22
C ILE A 9 7.44 -3.47 13.04
N TYR A 10 7.74 -4.77 13.03
CA TYR A 10 7.31 -5.71 12.00
C TYR A 10 6.01 -6.40 12.42
N ARG A 11 4.93 -6.09 11.72
CA ARG A 11 3.58 -6.61 11.99
C ARG A 11 3.29 -7.88 11.18
N THR A 12 4.22 -8.83 11.22
CA THR A 12 4.16 -10.06 10.43
C THR A 12 3.38 -11.18 11.09
N HIS A 13 3.10 -11.07 12.40
CA HIS A 13 2.42 -12.11 13.16
C HIS A 13 0.96 -11.74 13.41
N ILE A 14 0.13 -12.77 13.50
CA ILE A 14 -1.27 -12.63 13.90
C ILE A 14 -1.33 -12.48 15.41
N ASP A 15 -1.79 -11.33 15.88
CA ASP A 15 -2.13 -11.07 17.28
C ASP A 15 -3.65 -11.10 17.50
N GLN A 16 -4.09 -10.74 18.69
CA GLN A 16 -5.51 -10.70 19.02
C GLN A 16 -6.29 -9.72 18.16
N SER A 17 -5.73 -8.55 17.84
CA SER A 17 -6.38 -7.54 17.00
C SER A 17 -6.54 -8.04 15.57
N VAL A 18 -5.50 -8.63 15.00
CA VAL A 18 -5.57 -9.26 13.66
C VAL A 18 -6.57 -10.40 13.63
N ALA A 19 -6.57 -11.28 14.67
CA ALA A 19 -7.54 -12.36 14.75
C ALA A 19 -8.99 -11.86 14.78
N LYS A 20 -9.25 -10.75 15.50
CA LYS A 20 -10.57 -10.10 15.51
C LYS A 20 -10.91 -9.50 14.14
N GLY A 21 -9.95 -8.86 13.47
CA GLY A 21 -10.13 -8.35 12.12
C GLY A 21 -10.47 -9.46 11.11
N ILE A 22 -9.82 -10.62 11.21
CA ILE A 22 -10.17 -11.81 10.40
C ILE A 22 -11.61 -12.26 10.71
N LYS A 23 -12.00 -12.30 12.00
CA LYS A 23 -13.39 -12.62 12.37
C LYS A 23 -14.39 -11.62 11.79
N ALA A 24 -14.05 -10.33 11.78
CA ALA A 24 -14.89 -9.31 11.14
C ALA A 24 -15.08 -9.58 9.65
N ARG A 25 -14.01 -9.93 8.92
CA ARG A 25 -14.09 -10.32 7.49
C ARG A 25 -14.99 -11.55 7.28
N VAL A 26 -14.87 -12.57 8.12
CA VAL A 26 -15.71 -13.77 8.05
C VAL A 26 -17.18 -13.42 8.29
N ALA A 27 -17.47 -12.67 9.37
CA ALA A 27 -18.84 -12.25 9.69
C ALA A 27 -19.45 -11.38 8.56
N LEU A 28 -18.65 -10.48 7.98
CA LEU A 28 -19.05 -9.65 6.82
C LEU A 28 -19.42 -10.54 5.62
N THR A 29 -18.60 -11.55 5.31
CA THR A 29 -18.87 -12.48 4.22
C THR A 29 -20.14 -13.31 4.45
N GLN A 30 -20.43 -13.62 5.73
CA GLN A 30 -21.65 -14.31 6.14
C GLN A 30 -22.88 -13.38 6.21
N GLN A 31 -22.72 -12.08 5.91
CA GLN A 31 -23.75 -11.05 6.05
C GLN A 31 -24.25 -10.89 7.50
N ASN A 32 -23.45 -11.29 8.47
CA ASN A 32 -23.70 -11.05 9.89
C ASN A 32 -23.14 -9.68 10.28
N TRP A 33 -23.89 -8.63 9.94
CA TRP A 33 -23.46 -7.23 10.07
C TRP A 33 -23.17 -6.84 11.53
N VAL A 34 -23.92 -7.39 12.47
CA VAL A 34 -23.76 -7.09 13.91
C VAL A 34 -22.41 -7.59 14.41
N ASP A 35 -22.07 -8.83 14.14
CA ASP A 35 -20.77 -9.38 14.55
C ASP A 35 -19.64 -8.79 13.74
N ALA A 36 -19.84 -8.49 12.45
CA ALA A 36 -18.84 -7.81 11.63
C ALA A 36 -18.45 -6.47 12.25
N ALA A 37 -19.42 -5.61 12.55
CA ALA A 37 -19.17 -4.32 13.17
C ALA A 37 -18.52 -4.46 14.57
N LYS A 38 -19.01 -5.40 15.40
CA LYS A 38 -18.46 -5.67 16.73
C LYS A 38 -16.99 -6.07 16.65
N PHE A 39 -16.65 -7.07 15.85
CA PHE A 39 -15.26 -7.55 15.75
C PHE A 39 -14.34 -6.53 15.08
N ALA A 40 -14.83 -5.73 14.13
CA ALA A 40 -14.07 -4.64 13.54
C ALA A 40 -13.72 -3.56 14.57
N LEU A 41 -14.69 -3.12 15.38
CA LEU A 41 -14.45 -2.15 16.45
C LEU A 41 -13.49 -2.68 17.53
N GLU A 42 -13.57 -3.97 17.85
CA GLU A 42 -12.64 -4.59 18.79
C GLU A 42 -11.23 -4.77 18.19
N ALA A 43 -11.13 -5.00 16.88
CA ALA A 43 -9.85 -5.19 16.18
C ALA A 43 -9.05 -3.90 16.10
N VAL A 44 -9.73 -2.75 15.92
CA VAL A 44 -9.07 -1.46 15.68
C VAL A 44 -8.58 -0.77 16.96
N GLN A 45 -8.88 -1.33 18.14
CA GLN A 45 -8.47 -0.75 19.42
C GLN A 45 -6.94 -0.56 19.48
N GLY A 46 -6.51 0.67 19.77
CA GLY A 46 -5.09 1.03 19.85
C GLY A 46 -4.43 1.35 18.50
N TYR A 47 -5.14 1.26 17.38
CA TYR A 47 -4.67 1.71 16.08
C TYR A 47 -5.22 3.09 15.74
N GLN A 48 -4.46 3.84 14.96
CA GLN A 48 -4.86 5.15 14.46
C GLN A 48 -4.78 5.16 12.94
N LEU A 49 -5.69 5.91 12.32
CA LEU A 49 -5.59 6.17 10.88
C LEU A 49 -4.32 6.97 10.59
N MET A 50 -3.70 6.69 9.45
CA MET A 50 -2.55 7.46 9.01
C MET A 50 -2.94 8.90 8.65
N SER A 51 -1.98 9.80 8.74
CA SER A 51 -2.14 11.18 8.24
C SER A 51 -2.25 11.20 6.72
N ASN A 52 -2.76 12.30 6.16
CA ASN A 52 -2.78 12.49 4.71
C ASN A 52 -1.37 12.47 4.10
N ALA A 53 -0.36 12.97 4.80
CA ALA A 53 1.03 12.91 4.36
C ALA A 53 1.49 11.45 4.27
N SER A 54 1.35 10.67 5.34
CA SER A 54 1.70 9.24 5.34
C SER A 54 0.91 8.43 4.31
N TYR A 55 -0.34 8.83 4.02
CA TYR A 55 -1.12 8.19 2.96
C TYR A 55 -0.54 8.44 1.57
N LEU A 56 -0.02 9.64 1.31
CA LEU A 56 0.59 10.02 0.04
C LEU A 56 2.01 9.48 -0.14
N ASP A 57 2.69 9.09 0.94
CA ASP A 57 4.01 8.43 0.90
C ASP A 57 3.91 6.99 0.34
N GLY A 58 2.71 6.43 0.27
CA GLY A 58 2.48 5.09 -0.27
C GLY A 58 2.42 4.00 0.81
N PHE A 59 2.37 2.75 0.35
CA PHE A 59 2.06 1.58 1.18
C PHE A 59 3.12 0.49 1.00
N SER A 60 4.37 0.81 1.30
CA SER A 60 5.50 -0.12 1.16
C SER A 60 6.29 -0.36 2.45
N ASP A 61 5.90 0.27 3.57
CA ASP A 61 6.57 0.14 4.85
C ASP A 61 5.55 -0.19 5.97
N MET A 62 5.71 -1.34 6.59
CA MET A 62 4.84 -1.79 7.69
C MET A 62 5.07 -1.07 9.02
N LYS A 63 6.05 -0.17 9.10
CA LYS A 63 6.21 0.74 10.25
C LYS A 63 5.07 1.74 10.36
N ASN A 64 4.29 1.92 9.28
CA ASN A 64 3.11 2.78 9.28
C ASN A 64 2.14 2.37 10.40
N SER A 65 1.69 3.35 11.20
CA SER A 65 0.86 3.14 12.40
C SER A 65 -0.49 2.48 12.12
N GLU A 66 -1.03 2.66 10.93
CA GLU A 66 -2.32 2.11 10.52
C GLU A 66 -2.26 0.62 10.16
N TRP A 67 -1.07 0.09 9.86
CA TRP A 67 -0.97 -1.31 9.49
C TRP A 67 -1.19 -2.23 10.68
N MET A 68 -2.10 -3.17 10.53
CA MET A 68 -2.39 -4.20 11.53
C MET A 68 -1.63 -5.49 11.24
N TRP A 69 -1.52 -5.88 9.96
CA TRP A 69 -0.86 -7.10 9.52
C TRP A 69 -0.32 -6.95 8.12
N GLY A 70 0.84 -7.55 7.86
CA GLY A 70 1.48 -7.53 6.55
C GLY A 70 2.60 -8.55 6.42
N ALA A 71 3.11 -8.71 5.22
CA ALA A 71 4.34 -9.46 4.96
C ALA A 71 5.52 -8.51 4.88
N HIS A 72 6.55 -8.78 5.67
CA HIS A 72 7.85 -8.14 5.52
C HIS A 72 8.64 -8.86 4.42
N GLN A 73 9.10 -8.08 3.45
CA GLN A 73 9.83 -8.61 2.30
C GLN A 73 11.32 -8.30 2.46
N LEU A 74 12.13 -9.35 2.59
CA LEU A 74 13.58 -9.20 2.62
C LEU A 74 14.13 -9.27 1.19
N PRO A 75 15.11 -8.43 0.83
CA PRO A 75 15.68 -8.38 -0.52
C PRO A 75 16.21 -9.72 -1.03
N ASP A 76 16.80 -10.52 -0.16
CA ASP A 76 17.37 -11.84 -0.48
C ASP A 76 16.31 -12.93 -0.72
N GLN A 77 15.05 -12.67 -0.37
CA GLN A 77 13.92 -13.59 -0.54
C GLN A 77 13.10 -13.29 -1.80
N LEU A 78 13.45 -12.25 -2.55
CA LEU A 78 12.66 -11.82 -3.68
C LEU A 78 13.25 -12.31 -5.01
N PRO A 79 12.47 -12.97 -5.87
CA PRO A 79 12.83 -13.09 -7.26
C PRO A 79 12.79 -11.71 -7.90
N ALA A 80 13.92 -11.24 -8.45
CA ALA A 80 14.16 -9.86 -8.89
C ALA A 80 13.02 -9.25 -9.75
N TYR A 81 12.34 -10.06 -10.57
CA TYR A 81 11.25 -9.60 -11.45
C TYR A 81 9.91 -10.29 -11.17
N GLY A 82 9.82 -11.13 -10.16
CA GLY A 82 8.61 -11.89 -9.81
C GLY A 82 7.89 -11.38 -8.55
N SER A 83 8.35 -10.28 -7.95
CA SER A 83 7.75 -9.74 -6.74
C SER A 83 6.46 -8.97 -7.03
N PHE A 84 5.63 -8.80 -5.99
CA PHE A 84 4.45 -7.94 -6.07
C PHE A 84 4.81 -6.53 -6.58
N TYR A 85 5.90 -5.96 -6.09
CA TYR A 85 6.33 -4.62 -6.47
C TYR A 85 6.87 -4.53 -7.89
N ALA A 86 7.49 -5.59 -8.43
CA ALA A 86 7.90 -5.62 -9.83
C ALA A 86 6.71 -5.47 -10.79
N TYR A 87 5.52 -5.94 -10.37
CA TYR A 87 4.28 -5.81 -11.16
C TYR A 87 3.48 -4.56 -10.86
N MET A 88 3.47 -4.11 -9.60
CA MET A 88 2.53 -3.09 -9.13
C MET A 88 3.15 -1.71 -8.96
N SER A 89 4.46 -1.61 -8.73
CA SER A 89 5.07 -0.30 -8.46
C SER A 89 5.14 0.59 -9.70
N SER A 90 5.16 1.89 -9.47
CA SER A 90 5.37 2.89 -10.54
C SER A 90 6.83 3.36 -10.64
N ASN A 91 7.68 2.96 -9.71
CA ASN A 91 9.07 3.44 -9.60
C ASN A 91 10.13 2.32 -9.73
N PHE A 92 9.74 1.08 -9.96
CA PHE A 92 10.70 0.00 -10.23
C PHE A 92 10.90 -0.19 -11.74
N ASN A 93 12.16 -0.26 -12.17
CA ASN A 93 12.51 -0.40 -13.59
C ASN A 93 12.35 -1.84 -14.07
N SER A 94 11.11 -2.31 -14.18
CA SER A 94 10.79 -3.62 -14.74
C SER A 94 10.12 -3.51 -16.11
N SER A 95 10.18 -4.58 -16.90
CA SER A 95 9.40 -4.67 -18.14
C SER A 95 7.91 -4.56 -17.89
N HIS A 96 7.42 -5.12 -16.79
CA HIS A 96 5.99 -5.03 -16.41
C HIS A 96 5.55 -3.60 -16.14
N THR A 97 6.34 -2.84 -15.39
CA THR A 97 6.04 -1.44 -15.09
C THR A 97 6.10 -0.57 -16.34
N ARG A 98 7.09 -0.78 -17.20
CA ARG A 98 7.28 0.00 -18.43
C ARG A 98 6.24 -0.29 -19.50
N SER A 99 5.95 -1.57 -19.75
CA SER A 99 5.05 -1.98 -20.82
C SER A 99 3.58 -2.01 -20.40
N ASN A 100 3.33 -2.15 -19.09
CA ASN A 100 1.98 -2.33 -18.57
C ASN A 100 1.78 -1.62 -17.21
N PRO A 101 1.92 -0.27 -17.17
CA PRO A 101 1.73 0.49 -15.95
C PRO A 101 0.31 0.33 -15.42
N LYS A 102 0.17 0.14 -14.11
CA LYS A 102 -1.14 0.00 -13.47
C LYS A 102 -1.79 1.36 -13.34
N LYS A 103 -2.97 1.50 -13.92
CA LYS A 103 -3.73 2.76 -14.00
C LYS A 103 -5.09 2.60 -13.35
N ILE A 104 -5.63 3.68 -12.82
CA ILE A 104 -7.05 3.75 -12.47
C ILE A 104 -7.89 3.89 -13.75
N ASN A 105 -9.10 3.34 -13.74
CA ASN A 105 -10.09 3.64 -14.78
C ASN A 105 -10.38 5.15 -14.82
N ILE A 106 -10.44 5.72 -16.01
CA ILE A 106 -10.60 7.17 -16.20
C ILE A 106 -11.93 7.69 -15.64
N ASP A 107 -13.02 6.94 -15.78
CA ASP A 107 -14.33 7.36 -15.29
C ASP A 107 -14.35 7.35 -13.76
N LEU A 108 -13.71 6.34 -13.15
CA LEU A 108 -13.53 6.29 -11.70
C LEU A 108 -12.66 7.45 -11.21
N TYR A 109 -11.56 7.76 -11.91
CA TYR A 109 -10.72 8.92 -11.58
C TYR A 109 -11.50 10.23 -11.63
N ASN A 110 -12.30 10.41 -12.68
CA ASN A 110 -13.10 11.61 -12.87
C ASN A 110 -14.25 11.72 -11.86
N SER A 111 -14.77 10.61 -11.36
CA SER A 111 -15.79 10.58 -10.31
C SER A 111 -15.27 10.97 -8.92
N LEU A 112 -13.95 10.90 -8.70
CA LEU A 112 -13.35 11.32 -7.45
C LEU A 112 -13.38 12.84 -7.32
N SER A 113 -13.85 13.34 -6.17
CA SER A 113 -13.77 14.77 -5.85
C SER A 113 -12.32 15.27 -5.87
N ASN A 114 -12.10 16.51 -6.25
CA ASN A 114 -10.78 17.14 -6.17
C ASN A 114 -10.28 17.31 -4.72
N THR A 115 -11.19 17.27 -3.75
CA THR A 115 -10.86 17.29 -2.31
C THR A 115 -10.56 15.90 -1.75
N ASP A 116 -10.81 14.82 -2.51
CA ASP A 116 -10.51 13.46 -2.09
C ASP A 116 -9.02 13.20 -2.17
N ILE A 117 -8.41 12.91 -1.01
CA ILE A 117 -6.97 12.63 -0.92
C ILE A 117 -6.54 11.45 -1.80
N ARG A 118 -7.43 10.47 -2.04
CA ARG A 118 -7.14 9.29 -2.86
C ARG A 118 -6.83 9.67 -4.31
N LYS A 119 -7.43 10.74 -4.81
CA LYS A 119 -7.19 11.24 -6.18
C LYS A 119 -5.73 11.61 -6.40
N LYS A 120 -5.05 12.14 -5.36
CA LYS A 120 -3.64 12.54 -5.40
C LYS A 120 -2.66 11.36 -5.48
N LEU A 121 -3.13 10.13 -5.33
CA LEU A 121 -2.31 8.94 -5.57
C LEU A 121 -2.18 8.58 -7.05
N PHE A 122 -2.88 9.27 -7.94
CA PHE A 122 -2.88 8.98 -9.37
C PHE A 122 -2.28 10.14 -10.16
N CYS A 123 -1.42 9.80 -11.12
CA CYS A 123 -0.73 10.78 -11.97
C CYS A 123 -1.70 11.38 -12.99
N ASP A 124 -2.05 12.63 -12.84
CA ASP A 124 -2.87 13.37 -13.82
C ASP A 124 -2.01 14.17 -14.80
N ASN A 125 -0.78 14.49 -14.42
CA ASN A 125 0.21 15.16 -15.24
C ASN A 125 1.51 14.35 -15.31
N VAL A 126 1.87 13.86 -16.49
CA VAL A 126 3.09 13.08 -16.72
C VAL A 126 4.38 13.89 -16.52
N ASP A 127 4.31 15.21 -16.53
CA ASP A 127 5.44 16.10 -16.29
C ASP A 127 5.62 16.46 -14.80
N ASP A 128 4.78 15.95 -13.94
CA ASP A 128 4.92 16.10 -12.49
C ASP A 128 5.99 15.16 -11.94
N PHE A 129 7.26 15.54 -12.11
CA PHE A 129 8.42 14.76 -11.62
C PHE A 129 8.56 14.80 -10.09
N VAL A 130 7.95 15.75 -9.43
CA VAL A 130 8.03 15.88 -7.96
C VAL A 130 7.16 14.83 -7.28
N ASN A 131 5.89 14.74 -7.68
CA ASN A 131 4.95 13.81 -7.07
C ASN A 131 5.00 12.40 -7.68
N PHE A 132 5.42 12.30 -8.95
CA PHE A 132 5.52 11.04 -9.70
C PHE A 132 6.90 10.93 -10.36
N PRO A 133 7.97 10.75 -9.60
CA PRO A 133 9.33 10.71 -10.15
C PRO A 133 9.53 9.53 -11.13
N GLY A 134 8.75 8.45 -10.99
CA GLY A 134 8.93 7.24 -11.78
C GLY A 134 10.22 6.52 -11.40
N VAL A 135 10.90 5.96 -12.39
CA VAL A 135 12.20 5.30 -12.18
C VAL A 135 13.29 6.35 -12.02
N ILE A 136 14.11 6.19 -11.00
CA ILE A 136 15.29 7.03 -10.75
C ILE A 136 16.53 6.29 -11.28
N ASP A 137 17.36 6.99 -12.04
CA ASP A 137 18.67 6.51 -12.43
C ASP A 137 19.61 6.53 -11.22
N ALA A 138 20.14 5.37 -10.86
CA ALA A 138 20.99 5.24 -9.68
C ALA A 138 22.33 5.99 -9.80
N SER A 139 22.80 6.27 -11.02
CA SER A 139 24.07 6.96 -11.25
C SER A 139 23.93 8.48 -11.18
N THR A 140 22.78 9.01 -11.57
CA THR A 140 22.55 10.47 -11.64
C THR A 140 21.63 10.99 -10.56
N GLY A 141 20.86 10.10 -9.90
CA GLY A 141 19.81 10.47 -8.96
C GLY A 141 18.62 11.18 -9.61
N GLN A 142 18.56 11.20 -10.94
CA GLN A 142 17.51 11.89 -11.68
C GLN A 142 16.45 10.92 -12.23
N PRO A 143 15.20 11.39 -12.41
CA PRO A 143 14.19 10.58 -13.08
C PRO A 143 14.63 10.19 -14.49
N VAL A 144 14.48 8.90 -14.83
CA VAL A 144 14.72 8.42 -16.19
C VAL A 144 13.55 8.88 -17.09
N PRO A 145 13.77 9.77 -18.04
CA PRO A 145 12.72 10.26 -18.92
C PRO A 145 12.06 9.08 -19.67
N SER A 146 10.74 9.13 -19.80
CA SER A 146 9.92 8.21 -20.61
C SER A 146 9.79 6.75 -20.17
N GLN A 147 10.43 6.31 -19.10
CA GLN A 147 10.44 4.85 -18.83
C GLN A 147 9.21 4.30 -18.11
N VAL A 148 8.52 5.07 -17.28
CA VAL A 148 7.40 4.51 -16.48
C VAL A 148 6.28 5.52 -16.24
N ARG A 149 6.25 6.58 -16.99
CA ARG A 149 5.30 7.67 -16.70
C ARG A 149 4.12 7.58 -17.64
N ALA A 150 3.00 7.20 -17.10
CA ALA A 150 1.75 7.16 -17.81
C ALA A 150 0.66 7.89 -17.03
N LYS A 151 -0.18 8.64 -17.73
CA LYS A 151 -1.33 9.30 -17.12
C LYS A 151 -2.20 8.25 -16.42
N TYR A 152 -2.67 8.60 -15.22
CA TYR A 152 -3.50 7.77 -14.34
C TYR A 152 -2.79 6.59 -13.67
N MET A 153 -1.46 6.44 -13.81
CA MET A 153 -0.72 5.47 -13.01
C MET A 153 -0.75 5.87 -11.52
N HIS A 154 -0.65 4.88 -10.63
CA HIS A 154 -0.68 5.14 -9.20
C HIS A 154 0.71 5.17 -8.57
N LYS A 155 0.84 5.85 -7.42
CA LYS A 155 2.00 5.79 -6.52
C LYS A 155 1.70 5.10 -5.19
N LYS A 156 0.58 4.40 -5.08
CA LYS A 156 0.19 3.71 -3.85
C LYS A 156 1.20 2.64 -3.44
N PHE A 157 1.69 1.87 -4.41
CA PHE A 157 2.70 0.84 -4.21
C PHE A 157 4.00 1.27 -4.90
N VAL A 158 4.78 2.07 -4.21
CA VAL A 158 6.15 2.42 -4.61
C VAL A 158 7.11 1.47 -3.91
N VAL A 159 8.19 1.06 -4.57
CA VAL A 159 9.20 0.23 -3.91
C VAL A 159 9.93 1.04 -2.85
N ALA A 160 10.24 0.40 -1.73
CA ALA A 160 11.09 0.99 -0.70
C ALA A 160 12.56 0.97 -1.13
N ASP A 161 12.96 -0.07 -1.85
CA ASP A 161 14.30 -0.18 -2.46
C ASP A 161 14.16 -0.50 -3.96
N PRO A 162 14.38 0.50 -4.83
CA PRO A 162 14.29 0.31 -6.28
C PRO A 162 15.33 -0.65 -6.87
N ALA A 163 16.42 -0.93 -6.16
CA ALA A 163 17.45 -1.85 -6.66
C ALA A 163 16.98 -3.31 -6.67
N VAL A 164 16.09 -3.66 -5.72
CA VAL A 164 15.67 -5.05 -5.50
C VAL A 164 14.16 -5.28 -5.55
N SER A 165 13.38 -4.29 -5.97
CA SER A 165 11.91 -4.35 -6.00
C SER A 165 11.26 -4.72 -4.66
N ALA A 166 11.88 -4.32 -3.55
CA ALA A 166 11.42 -4.65 -2.22
C ALA A 166 10.42 -3.63 -1.67
N GLY A 167 9.51 -4.14 -0.85
CA GLY A 167 8.54 -3.35 -0.09
C GLY A 167 7.62 -4.29 0.67
N ASP A 168 7.10 -3.86 1.80
CA ASP A 168 6.19 -4.66 2.60
C ASP A 168 4.78 -4.70 1.99
N ILE A 169 4.07 -5.80 2.18
CA ILE A 169 2.75 -6.01 1.60
C ILE A 169 1.69 -5.94 2.69
N PRO A 170 0.75 -4.96 2.65
CA PRO A 170 -0.33 -4.87 3.63
C PRO A 170 -1.38 -5.95 3.41
N TYR A 171 -1.68 -6.72 4.47
CA TYR A 171 -2.79 -7.67 4.49
C TYR A 171 -4.01 -7.13 5.22
N MET A 172 -3.79 -6.26 6.21
CA MET A 172 -4.85 -5.65 7.00
C MET A 172 -4.42 -4.28 7.51
N ARG A 173 -5.29 -3.31 7.38
CA ARG A 173 -5.10 -1.94 7.89
C ARG A 173 -6.30 -1.52 8.73
N ALA A 174 -6.07 -0.63 9.71
CA ALA A 174 -7.13 -0.10 10.56
C ALA A 174 -8.27 0.56 9.76
N ALA A 175 -7.96 1.24 8.66
CA ALA A 175 -8.98 1.86 7.80
C ALA A 175 -10.03 0.85 7.30
N GLU A 176 -9.66 -0.41 7.06
CA GLU A 176 -10.61 -1.45 6.66
C GLU A 176 -11.66 -1.74 7.74
N MET A 177 -11.27 -1.60 9.00
CA MET A 177 -12.16 -1.86 10.14
C MET A 177 -13.21 -0.76 10.36
N TYR A 178 -13.03 0.41 9.73
CA TYR A 178 -13.99 1.52 9.77
C TYR A 178 -14.98 1.50 8.59
N LEU A 179 -14.81 0.65 7.61
CA LEU A 179 -15.69 0.49 6.45
C LEU A 179 -16.83 -0.49 6.71
#